data_7c0bfd27c531e18413c917e275105788
#
_entry.id   7c0bfd27c531e18413c917e275105788
#
_cell.length_a   1.000
_cell.length_b   1.000
_cell.length_c   1.000
_cell.angle_alpha   90.00
_cell.angle_beta   90.00
_cell.angle_gamma   90.00
#
_symmetry.space_group_name_H-M   'P 1'
#
loop_
_entity.id
_entity.type
_entity.pdbx_description
1 polymer ?
#
loop_
_entity_poly.entity_id
_entity_poly.type
_entity_poly.pdbx_seq_one_letter_code
_entity_poly.pdbx_strand_id
1 'polypeptide(L)'
;AVTFVDNHDTQRGQALESTIEEWFKPAAYALILLREAGLPCVFYGDYYGIEGKFAQESFQEVLDRLLWVRKDLAYGEQTDYFDDPNCIGWTRSGTEESAPIACLISNNQAATKVMEIGSSYAGLTYYDVLENCSETVQIQEDGTAEFPVAERSVSVWVAQDTEGQ
;
A
#
# COMPACT_ATOMS: atom_id res chain seq x y z
N ALA A 1 0.84 5.41 -18.97
CA ALA A 1 2.25 5.51 -18.57
C ALA A 1 2.68 4.26 -17.81
N VAL A 2 3.91 3.81 -17.99
CA VAL A 2 4.52 2.75 -17.19
C VAL A 2 5.10 3.39 -15.93
N THR A 3 4.82 2.81 -14.77
CA THR A 3 5.31 3.27 -13.48
C THR A 3 6.25 2.22 -12.86
N PHE A 4 7.32 2.66 -12.23
CA PHE A 4 8.27 1.77 -11.57
C PHE A 4 8.95 2.48 -10.38
N VAL A 5 9.51 1.71 -9.47
CA VAL A 5 10.26 2.20 -8.31
C VAL A 5 11.76 2.18 -8.60
N ASP A 6 12.24 1.06 -9.16
CA ASP A 6 13.64 0.87 -9.53
C ASP A 6 13.74 -0.02 -10.76
N ASN A 7 14.90 -0.02 -11.41
CA ASN A 7 15.20 -0.89 -12.56
C ASN A 7 16.71 -1.18 -12.62
N HIS A 8 17.11 -1.96 -13.63
CA HIS A 8 18.50 -2.38 -13.80
C HIS A 8 19.48 -1.22 -14.09
N ASP A 9 18.99 -0.08 -14.57
CA ASP A 9 19.82 1.10 -14.85
C ASP A 9 19.94 2.03 -13.63
N THR A 10 18.92 2.08 -12.77
CA THR A 10 18.85 2.98 -11.61
C THR A 10 19.31 2.35 -10.30
N GLN A 11 19.50 1.03 -10.27
CA GLN A 11 19.98 0.32 -9.08
C GLN A 11 21.39 0.76 -8.68
N ARG A 12 21.76 0.48 -7.44
CA ARG A 12 23.11 0.81 -6.93
C ARG A 12 24.22 0.24 -7.80
N GLY A 13 25.23 1.06 -8.08
CA GLY A 13 26.40 0.69 -8.87
C GLY A 13 26.24 0.82 -10.38
N GLN A 14 25.10 1.27 -10.86
CA GLN A 14 24.88 1.53 -12.28
C GLN A 14 25.06 3.01 -12.63
N ALA A 15 25.25 3.30 -13.92
CA ALA A 15 25.57 4.64 -14.39
C ALA A 15 24.47 5.69 -14.11
N LEU A 16 23.22 5.26 -14.05
CA LEU A 16 22.06 6.11 -13.75
C LEU A 16 21.55 5.91 -12.33
N GLU A 17 22.41 5.51 -11.40
CA GLU A 17 22.04 5.24 -10.01
C GLU A 17 21.12 6.34 -9.45
N SER A 18 19.91 5.95 -9.07
CA SER A 18 18.90 6.82 -8.48
C SER A 18 17.99 5.98 -7.59
N THR A 19 18.49 5.63 -6.42
CA THR A 19 17.77 4.78 -5.49
C THR A 19 16.93 5.60 -4.52
N ILE A 20 15.81 5.04 -4.09
CA ILE A 20 15.06 5.51 -2.93
C ILE A 20 15.56 4.78 -1.68
N GLU A 21 15.29 5.35 -0.53
CA GLU A 21 15.64 4.71 0.75
C GLU A 21 14.88 3.39 0.92
N GLU A 22 15.55 2.36 1.43
CA GLU A 22 14.98 1.02 1.54
C GLU A 22 13.69 0.98 2.38
N TRP A 23 13.64 1.77 3.47
CA TRP A 23 12.45 1.83 4.30
C TRP A 23 11.22 2.37 3.54
N PHE A 24 11.42 3.17 2.49
CA PHE A 24 10.34 3.75 1.69
C PHE A 24 9.90 2.84 0.53
N LYS A 25 10.67 1.83 0.17
CA LYS A 25 10.33 0.94 -0.96
C LYS A 25 8.94 0.30 -0.85
N PRO A 26 8.53 -0.25 0.30
CA PRO A 26 7.15 -0.76 0.41
C PRO A 26 6.08 0.30 0.13
N ALA A 27 6.27 1.51 0.62
CA ALA A 27 5.36 2.63 0.36
C ALA A 27 5.34 3.03 -1.13
N ALA A 28 6.51 3.10 -1.75
CA ALA A 28 6.63 3.40 -3.18
C ALA A 28 5.94 2.35 -4.05
N TYR A 29 6.08 1.07 -3.73
CA TYR A 29 5.36 0.01 -4.43
C TYR A 29 3.86 0.05 -4.19
N ALA A 30 3.41 0.39 -2.98
CA ALA A 30 1.98 0.62 -2.73
C ALA A 30 1.43 1.73 -3.62
N LEU A 31 2.18 2.83 -3.79
CA LEU A 31 1.79 3.93 -4.67
C LEU A 31 1.58 3.51 -6.12
N ILE A 32 2.48 2.70 -6.68
CA ILE A 32 2.35 2.30 -8.09
C ILE A 32 1.42 1.11 -8.30
N LEU A 33 1.29 0.22 -7.32
CA LEU A 33 0.48 -1.00 -7.44
C LEU A 33 -0.99 -0.80 -7.08
N LEU A 34 -1.31 0.05 -6.12
CA LEU A 34 -2.66 0.14 -5.54
C LEU A 34 -3.45 1.38 -5.95
N ARG A 35 -2.81 2.34 -6.63
CA ARG A 35 -3.52 3.48 -7.23
C ARG A 35 -4.08 3.10 -8.60
N GLU A 36 -5.07 3.88 -9.06
CA GLU A 36 -5.79 3.60 -10.30
C GLU A 36 -4.91 3.80 -11.54
N ALA A 37 -4.11 4.86 -11.54
CA ALA A 37 -3.34 5.27 -12.71
C ALA A 37 -2.03 4.50 -12.88
N GLY A 38 -1.67 4.26 -14.13
CA GLY A 38 -0.38 3.69 -14.51
C GLY A 38 -0.38 2.18 -14.69
N LEU A 39 0.61 1.72 -15.42
CA LEU A 39 0.93 0.30 -15.60
C LEU A 39 2.19 -0.01 -14.80
N PRO A 40 2.09 -0.60 -13.61
CA PRO A 40 3.22 -0.77 -12.73
C PRO A 40 4.14 -1.91 -13.15
N CYS A 41 5.44 -1.70 -12.89
CA CYS A 41 6.49 -2.66 -13.15
C CYS A 41 7.23 -2.96 -11.84
N VAL A 42 7.32 -4.22 -11.45
CA VAL A 42 8.08 -4.65 -10.28
C VAL A 42 9.48 -5.02 -10.73
N PHE A 43 10.49 -4.40 -10.09
CA PHE A 43 11.88 -4.68 -10.41
C PHE A 43 12.31 -6.03 -9.80
N TYR A 44 12.97 -6.86 -10.62
CA TYR A 44 13.44 -8.18 -10.25
C TYR A 44 14.34 -8.16 -8.99
N GLY A 45 15.26 -7.19 -8.91
CA GLY A 45 16.16 -7.05 -7.77
C GLY A 45 15.45 -6.69 -6.46
N ASP A 46 14.34 -5.97 -6.51
CA ASP A 46 13.53 -5.69 -5.33
C ASP A 46 12.76 -6.93 -4.88
N TYR A 47 12.29 -7.73 -5.82
CA TYR A 47 11.55 -8.94 -5.50
C TYR A 47 12.44 -10.05 -4.94
N TYR A 48 13.55 -10.36 -5.60
CA TYR A 48 14.43 -11.47 -5.22
C TYR A 48 15.63 -11.07 -4.35
N GLY A 49 15.91 -9.77 -4.23
CA GLY A 49 17.13 -9.29 -3.62
C GLY A 49 18.30 -9.22 -4.61
N ILE A 50 19.37 -8.59 -4.18
CA ILE A 50 20.59 -8.41 -4.96
C ILE A 50 21.77 -8.90 -4.13
N GLU A 51 22.62 -9.73 -4.72
CA GLU A 51 23.84 -10.22 -4.11
C GLU A 51 25.07 -9.41 -4.53
N GLY A 52 26.18 -9.54 -3.80
CA GLY A 52 27.48 -8.97 -4.13
C GLY A 52 27.78 -7.64 -3.43
N LYS A 53 28.56 -6.78 -4.08
CA LYS A 53 29.06 -5.53 -3.49
C LYS A 53 27.95 -4.56 -3.12
N PHE A 54 26.87 -4.55 -3.89
CA PHE A 54 25.69 -3.68 -3.70
C PHE A 54 24.48 -4.49 -3.26
N ALA A 55 24.70 -5.42 -2.32
CA ALA A 55 23.67 -6.34 -1.84
C ALA A 55 22.46 -5.59 -1.27
N GLN A 56 21.28 -6.13 -1.53
CA GLN A 56 20.00 -5.64 -1.04
C GLN A 56 19.14 -6.84 -0.65
N GLU A 57 18.45 -6.72 0.47
CA GLU A 57 17.49 -7.75 0.89
C GLU A 57 16.28 -7.82 -0.04
N SER A 58 15.65 -8.97 -0.07
CA SER A 58 14.41 -9.19 -0.83
C SER A 58 13.23 -8.52 -0.17
N PHE A 59 12.38 -7.87 -0.98
CA PHE A 59 11.07 -7.37 -0.56
C PHE A 59 9.93 -8.31 -0.99
N GLN A 60 10.24 -9.58 -1.27
CA GLN A 60 9.28 -10.53 -1.82
C GLN A 60 8.01 -10.64 -0.99
N GLU A 61 8.13 -10.78 0.32
CA GLU A 61 6.97 -10.96 1.19
C GLU A 61 5.99 -9.78 1.09
N VAL A 62 6.49 -8.57 1.18
CA VAL A 62 5.66 -7.36 1.08
C VAL A 62 5.10 -7.19 -0.33
N LEU A 63 5.91 -7.47 -1.35
CA LEU A 63 5.48 -7.38 -2.74
C LEU A 63 4.41 -8.41 -3.10
N ASP A 64 4.52 -9.64 -2.59
CA ASP A 64 3.50 -10.67 -2.80
C ASP A 64 2.14 -10.22 -2.21
N ARG A 65 2.14 -9.61 -1.04
CA ARG A 65 0.92 -9.07 -0.41
C ARG A 65 0.32 -7.92 -1.23
N LEU A 66 1.15 -6.98 -1.68
CA LEU A 66 0.71 -5.86 -2.52
C LEU A 66 0.18 -6.33 -3.88
N LEU A 67 0.82 -7.32 -4.49
CA LEU A 67 0.38 -7.91 -5.75
C LEU A 67 -0.96 -8.63 -5.60
N TRP A 68 -1.16 -9.34 -4.49
CA TRP A 68 -2.45 -9.94 -4.18
C TRP A 68 -3.57 -8.88 -4.06
N VAL A 69 -3.32 -7.82 -3.29
CA VAL A 69 -4.30 -6.72 -3.16
C VAL A 69 -4.60 -6.09 -4.51
N ARG A 70 -3.58 -5.84 -5.33
CA ARG A 70 -3.77 -5.30 -6.68
C ARG A 70 -4.65 -6.20 -7.55
N LYS A 71 -4.35 -7.50 -7.55
CA LYS A 71 -5.03 -8.47 -8.40
C LYS A 71 -6.49 -8.66 -8.00
N ASP A 72 -6.75 -8.76 -6.70
CA ASP A 72 -8.06 -9.20 -6.21
C ASP A 72 -8.93 -8.08 -5.61
N LEU A 73 -8.35 -6.97 -5.14
CA LEU A 73 -9.07 -5.99 -4.33
C LEU A 73 -8.97 -4.53 -4.81
N ALA A 74 -7.88 -4.13 -5.47
CA ALA A 74 -7.63 -2.73 -5.81
C ALA A 74 -8.37 -2.31 -7.09
N TYR A 75 -9.68 -2.19 -7.00
CA TYR A 75 -10.56 -1.83 -8.10
C TYR A 75 -11.47 -0.66 -7.73
N GLY A 76 -12.15 -0.11 -8.73
CA GLY A 76 -13.11 0.96 -8.56
C GLY A 76 -12.47 2.34 -8.53
N GLU A 77 -13.27 3.35 -8.17
CA GLU A 77 -12.83 4.73 -8.12
C GLU A 77 -11.81 4.96 -7.00
N GLN A 78 -10.85 5.84 -7.29
CA GLN A 78 -9.86 6.30 -6.33
C GLN A 78 -10.30 7.62 -5.74
N THR A 79 -10.26 7.74 -4.41
CA THR A 79 -10.42 8.99 -3.69
C THR A 79 -9.15 9.29 -2.91
N ASP A 80 -8.56 10.46 -3.14
CA ASP A 80 -7.32 10.87 -2.50
C ASP A 80 -7.59 11.71 -1.24
N TYR A 81 -6.76 11.48 -0.22
CA TYR A 81 -6.74 12.21 1.06
C TYR A 81 -5.34 12.77 1.27
N PHE A 82 -5.01 13.84 0.54
CA PHE A 82 -3.67 14.44 0.50
C PHE A 82 -3.63 15.78 1.24
N ASP A 83 -4.36 15.87 2.33
CA ASP A 83 -4.46 17.07 3.18
C ASP A 83 -3.26 17.30 4.10
N ASP A 84 -2.39 16.30 4.27
CA ASP A 84 -1.17 16.38 5.06
C ASP A 84 0.02 15.91 4.21
N PRO A 85 1.05 16.75 4.00
CA PRO A 85 2.20 16.38 3.17
C PRO A 85 3.06 15.25 3.77
N ASN A 86 2.93 14.97 5.06
CA ASN A 86 3.67 13.90 5.75
C ASN A 86 2.85 12.63 5.92
N CYS A 87 1.55 12.68 5.69
CA CYS A 87 0.67 11.52 5.77
C CYS A 87 -0.38 11.60 4.66
N ILE A 88 -0.19 10.83 3.62
CA ILE A 88 -1.15 10.73 2.51
C ILE A 88 -1.94 9.43 2.60
N GLY A 89 -3.15 9.46 2.07
CA GLY A 89 -3.99 8.27 1.98
C GLY A 89 -4.83 8.28 0.72
N TRP A 90 -5.37 7.13 0.39
CA TRP A 90 -6.36 6.99 -0.69
C TRP A 90 -7.22 5.77 -0.43
N THR A 91 -8.39 5.76 -1.05
CA THR A 91 -9.29 4.60 -1.07
C THR A 91 -9.54 4.17 -2.52
N ARG A 92 -9.85 2.90 -2.69
CA ARG A 92 -10.42 2.34 -3.93
C ARG A 92 -11.79 1.78 -3.58
N SER A 93 -12.78 2.10 -4.40
CA SER A 93 -14.18 1.80 -4.06
C SER A 93 -14.58 0.33 -4.16
N GLY A 94 -13.70 -0.51 -4.72
CA GLY A 94 -13.97 -1.94 -4.87
C GLY A 94 -14.91 -2.27 -6.02
N THR A 95 -15.48 -3.45 -5.97
CA THR A 95 -16.45 -3.97 -6.94
C THR A 95 -17.66 -4.56 -6.20
N GLU A 96 -18.61 -5.15 -6.93
CA GLU A 96 -19.70 -5.92 -6.30
C GLU A 96 -19.20 -7.15 -5.56
N GLU A 97 -18.02 -7.67 -5.94
CA GLU A 97 -17.42 -8.88 -5.36
C GLU A 97 -16.36 -8.60 -4.30
N SER A 98 -15.82 -7.37 -4.24
CA SER A 98 -14.77 -7.01 -3.31
C SER A 98 -15.02 -5.66 -2.65
N ALA A 99 -14.91 -5.62 -1.33
CA ALA A 99 -15.06 -4.41 -0.54
C ALA A 99 -13.97 -3.38 -0.87
N PRO A 100 -14.20 -2.08 -0.60
CA PRO A 100 -13.20 -1.05 -0.76
C PRO A 100 -11.94 -1.32 0.07
N ILE A 101 -10.82 -0.75 -0.38
CA ILE A 101 -9.56 -0.75 0.35
C ILE A 101 -9.15 0.68 0.72
N ALA A 102 -8.33 0.80 1.76
CA ALA A 102 -7.75 2.07 2.18
C ALA A 102 -6.24 1.92 2.39
N CYS A 103 -5.48 2.88 1.89
CA CYS A 103 -4.03 2.88 1.97
C CYS A 103 -3.55 4.18 2.61
N LEU A 104 -2.52 4.09 3.46
CA LEU A 104 -1.88 5.25 4.08
C LEU A 104 -0.37 5.12 4.00
N ILE A 105 0.30 6.26 3.82
CA ILE A 105 1.75 6.35 3.87
C ILE A 105 2.13 7.52 4.78
N SER A 106 3.01 7.27 5.74
CA SER A 106 3.67 8.32 6.52
C SER A 106 5.16 8.33 6.21
N ASN A 107 5.69 9.50 5.93
CA ASN A 107 7.14 9.69 5.77
C ASN A 107 7.80 10.25 7.03
N ASN A 108 7.07 10.41 8.10
CA ASN A 108 7.53 10.99 9.35
C ASN A 108 6.94 10.21 10.54
N GLN A 109 6.15 10.82 11.37
CA GLN A 109 5.59 10.21 12.58
C GLN A 109 4.42 9.27 12.27
N ALA A 110 4.09 8.40 13.22
CA ALA A 110 2.84 7.66 13.20
C ALA A 110 1.66 8.64 13.15
N ALA A 111 0.66 8.28 12.37
CA ALA A 111 -0.49 9.15 12.14
C ALA A 111 -1.77 8.34 11.95
N THR A 112 -2.89 9.04 11.97
CA THR A 112 -4.19 8.49 11.61
C THR A 112 -4.85 9.38 10.57
N LYS A 113 -5.77 8.80 9.82
CA LYS A 113 -6.54 9.55 8.81
C LYS A 113 -7.95 8.97 8.72
N VAL A 114 -8.94 9.85 8.83
CA VAL A 114 -10.34 9.47 8.60
C VAL A 114 -10.58 9.38 7.10
N MET A 115 -11.01 8.20 6.65
CA MET A 115 -11.35 7.97 5.26
C MET A 115 -12.71 7.28 5.13
N GLU A 116 -13.39 7.50 4.03
CA GLU A 116 -14.72 6.95 3.77
C GLU A 116 -14.62 5.65 2.97
N ILE A 117 -15.16 4.59 3.53
CA ILE A 117 -15.32 3.29 2.87
C ILE A 117 -16.71 3.18 2.25
N GLY A 118 -17.72 3.66 2.94
CA GLY A 118 -19.12 3.64 2.52
C GLY A 118 -20.02 3.07 3.59
N SER A 119 -21.20 3.66 3.73
CA SER A 119 -22.18 3.27 4.78
C SER A 119 -22.71 1.85 4.62
N SER A 120 -22.72 1.31 3.38
CA SER A 120 -23.11 -0.08 3.14
C SER A 120 -22.14 -1.11 3.71
N TYR A 121 -20.93 -0.67 4.07
CA TYR A 121 -19.88 -1.50 4.68
C TYR A 121 -19.75 -1.29 6.20
N ALA A 122 -20.68 -0.53 6.80
CA ALA A 122 -20.68 -0.28 8.24
C ALA A 122 -20.67 -1.60 9.03
N GLY A 123 -19.88 -1.63 10.10
CA GLY A 123 -19.71 -2.81 10.93
C GLY A 123 -18.64 -3.80 10.47
N LEU A 124 -18.15 -3.70 9.24
CA LEU A 124 -17.05 -4.55 8.79
C LEU A 124 -15.75 -4.22 9.53
N THR A 125 -14.97 -5.25 9.80
CA THR A 125 -13.65 -5.13 10.42
C THR A 125 -12.60 -5.15 9.32
N TYR A 126 -11.67 -4.20 9.39
CA TYR A 126 -10.52 -4.07 8.48
C TYR A 126 -9.23 -4.38 9.21
N TYR A 127 -8.26 -4.95 8.51
CA TYR A 127 -6.93 -5.22 9.03
C TYR A 127 -5.86 -4.75 8.03
N ASP A 128 -4.65 -4.48 8.52
CA ASP A 128 -3.50 -4.12 7.69
C ASP A 128 -2.87 -5.38 7.10
N VAL A 129 -2.98 -5.55 5.78
CA VAL A 129 -2.41 -6.69 5.04
C VAL A 129 -0.89 -6.78 5.20
N LEU A 130 -0.22 -5.63 5.36
CA LEU A 130 1.23 -5.58 5.51
C LEU A 130 1.70 -5.87 6.94
N GLU A 131 0.75 -5.97 7.90
CA GLU A 131 1.02 -6.25 9.31
C GLU A 131 1.94 -5.22 10.00
N ASN A 132 2.02 -4.00 9.46
CA ASN A 132 2.74 -2.90 10.09
C ASN A 132 1.95 -2.26 11.23
N CYS A 133 0.63 -2.40 11.20
CA CYS A 133 -0.28 -2.06 12.28
C CYS A 133 -0.96 -3.35 12.78
N SER A 134 -0.94 -3.60 14.08
CA SER A 134 -1.50 -4.81 14.68
C SER A 134 -2.98 -4.68 15.04
N GLU A 135 -3.47 -3.44 15.18
CA GLU A 135 -4.87 -3.17 15.49
C GLU A 135 -5.78 -3.43 14.28
N THR A 136 -7.04 -3.71 14.55
CA THR A 136 -8.10 -3.75 13.55
C THR A 136 -8.91 -2.45 13.60
N VAL A 137 -9.61 -2.14 12.51
CA VAL A 137 -10.44 -0.95 12.37
C VAL A 137 -11.85 -1.38 11.99
N GLN A 138 -12.86 -0.90 12.72
CA GLN A 138 -14.26 -1.15 12.40
C GLN A 138 -14.87 0.05 11.69
N ILE A 139 -15.57 -0.19 10.59
CA ILE A 139 -16.25 0.87 9.83
C ILE A 139 -17.48 1.33 10.63
N GLN A 140 -17.59 2.64 10.80
CA GLN A 140 -18.68 3.28 11.55
C GLN A 140 -19.99 3.29 10.74
N GLU A 141 -21.10 3.65 11.39
CA GLU A 141 -22.42 3.69 10.76
C GLU A 141 -22.49 4.64 9.56
N ASP A 142 -21.72 5.74 9.59
CA ASP A 142 -21.65 6.69 8.50
C ASP A 142 -20.75 6.26 7.34
N GLY A 143 -20.11 5.08 7.46
CA GLY A 143 -19.20 4.53 6.45
C GLY A 143 -17.76 5.01 6.54
N THR A 144 -17.44 5.86 7.52
CA THR A 144 -16.06 6.31 7.75
C THR A 144 -15.35 5.45 8.78
N ALA A 145 -14.02 5.55 8.82
CA ALA A 145 -13.21 5.00 9.89
C ALA A 145 -11.90 5.76 9.98
N GLU A 146 -11.28 5.72 11.15
CA GLU A 146 -9.97 6.30 11.39
C GLU A 146 -8.91 5.20 11.24
N PHE A 147 -8.14 5.30 10.17
CA PHE A 147 -7.11 4.31 9.83
C PHE A 147 -5.74 4.79 10.30
N PRO A 148 -4.97 3.96 11.00
CA PRO A 148 -3.63 4.30 11.45
C PRO A 148 -2.56 3.91 10.43
N VAL A 149 -1.41 4.56 10.55
CA VAL A 149 -0.16 4.18 9.91
C VAL A 149 0.99 4.41 10.89
N ALA A 150 1.94 3.50 10.94
CA ALA A 150 3.13 3.63 11.77
C ALA A 150 4.09 4.71 11.22
N GLU A 151 5.04 5.14 12.02
CA GLU A 151 6.06 6.09 11.56
C GLU A 151 6.87 5.50 10.39
N ARG A 152 7.16 6.31 9.38
CA ARG A 152 7.93 5.92 8.19
C ARG A 152 7.48 4.57 7.64
N SER A 153 6.19 4.45 7.40
CA SER A 153 5.58 3.17 7.05
C SER A 153 4.42 3.35 6.07
N VAL A 154 3.89 2.23 5.68
CA VAL A 154 2.69 2.10 4.84
C VAL A 154 1.74 1.13 5.50
N SER A 155 0.45 1.40 5.46
CA SER A 155 -0.59 0.46 5.86
C SER A 155 -1.60 0.28 4.73
N VAL A 156 -2.05 -0.95 4.54
CA VAL A 156 -3.02 -1.32 3.50
C VAL A 156 -4.16 -2.07 4.16
N TRP A 157 -5.31 -1.43 4.22
CA TRP A 157 -6.48 -1.89 4.97
C TRP A 157 -7.47 -2.56 4.04
N VAL A 158 -7.76 -3.82 4.35
CA VAL A 158 -8.73 -4.63 3.62
C VAL A 158 -9.74 -5.23 4.58
N ALA A 159 -10.94 -5.51 4.06
CA ALA A 159 -11.99 -6.14 4.87
C ALA A 159 -11.56 -7.54 5.29
N GLN A 160 -11.76 -7.84 6.57
CA GLN A 160 -11.52 -9.17 7.10
C GLN A 160 -12.57 -10.13 6.54
N ASP A 161 -12.10 -11.25 5.97
CA ASP A 161 -13.00 -12.29 5.49
C ASP A 161 -13.62 -13.01 6.70
N THR A 162 -14.93 -13.03 6.75
CA THR A 162 -15.67 -13.66 7.85
C THR A 162 -15.93 -15.15 7.59
N GLU A 163 -15.68 -15.65 6.39
CA GLU A 163 -15.97 -17.04 6.01
C GLU A 163 -14.77 -18.00 6.11
N GLY A 164 -13.57 -17.50 6.37
CA GLY A 164 -12.35 -18.31 6.35
C GLY A 164 -11.60 -18.44 7.67
N GLN A 165 -12.23 -18.16 8.78
CA GLN A 165 -11.57 -18.17 10.10
C GLN A 165 -11.79 -19.46 10.87
#